data_1f0334156679dcbf2619cc085888ca09
#
_entry.id   1f0334156679dcbf2619cc085888ca09
#
_cell.length_a   1.000
_cell.length_b   1.000
_cell.length_c   1.000
_cell.angle_alpha   90.00
_cell.angle_beta   90.00
_cell.angle_gamma   90.00
#
_symmetry.space_group_name_H-M   'P 1'
#
loop_
_entity.id
_entity.type
_entity.pdbx_description
1 polymer ?
#
loop_
_entity_poly.entity_id
_entity_poly.type
_entity_poly.pdbx_seq_one_letter_code
_entity_poly.pdbx_strand_id
1 'polypeptide(L)'
;KCSDIEKQLELFIPKGLAQTDKKENTGLIVGRSDKNVSTIIVAYRIDQETIDYAVSAQADMIISYEPIIEEPILTIGSTNYQGRLLLQLLRHDIACYATGSSFDKCKGGSADWLASRLELSGVYITQPQASYAGMEDTVCQSGKGRIGYYKKKKSLEELTDMICNLFSLEGINAYISKRDDGLTFSDVAVVVWA
;
A
#
# COMPACT_ATOMS: atom_id res chain seq x y z
N LYS A 1 -18.37 13.13 -2.54
CA LYS A 1 -18.97 11.79 -2.74
C LYS A 1 -17.90 10.72 -2.84
N CYS A 2 -18.27 9.45 -2.69
CA CYS A 2 -17.33 8.34 -2.93
C CYS A 2 -16.68 8.45 -4.31
N SER A 3 -17.46 8.73 -5.35
CA SER A 3 -16.95 8.91 -6.72
C SER A 3 -15.94 10.06 -6.86
N ASP A 4 -16.04 11.10 -6.05
CA ASP A 4 -15.10 12.22 -6.11
C ASP A 4 -13.78 11.84 -5.44
N ILE A 5 -13.86 11.09 -4.32
CA ILE A 5 -12.68 10.53 -3.65
C ILE A 5 -11.98 9.52 -4.55
N GLU A 6 -12.74 8.62 -5.18
CA GLU A 6 -12.19 7.64 -6.13
C GLU A 6 -11.43 8.33 -7.27
N LYS A 7 -11.99 9.41 -7.87
CA LYS A 7 -11.31 10.18 -8.89
C LYS A 7 -10.01 10.81 -8.41
N GLN A 8 -10.01 11.34 -7.17
CA GLN A 8 -8.78 11.89 -6.59
C GLN A 8 -7.75 10.81 -6.33
N LEU A 9 -8.16 9.68 -5.76
CA LEU A 9 -7.26 8.54 -5.54
C LEU A 9 -6.67 8.03 -6.85
N GLU A 10 -7.46 7.94 -7.93
CA GLU A 10 -6.99 7.51 -9.24
C GLU A 10 -5.90 8.44 -9.83
N LEU A 11 -5.91 9.73 -9.50
CA LEU A 11 -4.85 10.66 -9.92
C LEU A 11 -3.51 10.38 -9.21
N PHE A 12 -3.54 9.96 -7.94
CA PHE A 12 -2.33 9.72 -7.14
C PHE A 12 -1.93 8.24 -7.09
N ILE A 13 -2.91 7.34 -7.08
CA ILE A 13 -2.75 5.89 -6.95
C ILE A 13 -3.54 5.20 -8.06
N PRO A 14 -3.08 5.26 -9.31
CA PRO A 14 -3.82 4.68 -10.43
C PRO A 14 -4.01 3.16 -10.27
N LYS A 15 -5.26 2.69 -10.29
CA LYS A 15 -5.62 1.26 -10.16
C LYS A 15 -4.90 0.37 -11.19
N GLY A 16 -4.61 0.91 -12.36
CA GLY A 16 -3.88 0.22 -13.41
C GLY A 16 -2.49 -0.27 -13.00
N LEU A 17 -1.86 0.34 -12.00
CA LEU A 17 -0.57 -0.09 -11.48
C LEU A 17 -0.63 -1.46 -10.75
N ALA A 18 -1.75 -1.81 -10.14
CA ALA A 18 -1.95 -3.11 -9.49
C ALA A 18 -2.15 -4.25 -10.48
N GLN A 19 -2.63 -3.96 -11.67
CA GLN A 19 -3.08 -4.99 -12.63
C GLN A 19 -1.97 -5.57 -13.51
N THR A 20 -0.73 -5.17 -13.32
CA THR A 20 0.37 -5.54 -14.23
C THR A 20 0.92 -6.94 -14.01
N ASP A 21 0.84 -7.48 -12.81
CA ASP A 21 1.44 -8.78 -12.46
C ASP A 21 0.39 -9.82 -12.08
N LYS A 22 -0.53 -9.45 -11.21
CA LYS A 22 -1.66 -10.24 -10.77
C LYS A 22 -2.87 -9.31 -10.75
N LYS A 23 -4.00 -9.79 -11.28
CA LYS A 23 -5.23 -9.01 -11.24
C LYS A 23 -5.70 -8.88 -9.79
N GLU A 24 -5.41 -7.75 -9.18
CA GLU A 24 -5.88 -7.40 -7.85
C GLU A 24 -7.23 -6.70 -7.93
N ASN A 25 -8.07 -6.93 -6.91
CA ASN A 25 -9.35 -6.25 -6.80
C ASN A 25 -9.14 -4.89 -6.11
N THR A 26 -8.97 -3.84 -6.90
CA THR A 26 -8.69 -2.46 -6.43
C THR A 26 -9.78 -1.49 -6.84
N GLY A 27 -9.92 -0.40 -6.11
CA GLY A 27 -10.96 0.60 -6.33
C GLY A 27 -12.08 0.51 -5.30
N LEU A 28 -13.27 1.02 -5.63
CA LEU A 28 -14.45 0.94 -4.79
C LEU A 28 -15.01 -0.51 -4.80
N ILE A 29 -14.75 -1.26 -3.75
CA ILE A 29 -15.10 -2.68 -3.62
C ILE A 29 -16.50 -2.87 -3.04
N VAL A 30 -16.86 -2.06 -2.05
CA VAL A 30 -18.16 -2.09 -1.37
C VAL A 30 -18.69 -0.67 -1.26
N GLY A 31 -19.97 -0.50 -1.47
CA GLY A 31 -20.66 0.77 -1.25
C GLY A 31 -21.15 1.45 -2.53
N ARG A 32 -21.75 2.61 -2.34
CA ARG A 32 -22.39 3.40 -3.39
C ARG A 32 -21.50 4.55 -3.82
N SER A 33 -21.30 4.71 -5.12
CA SER A 33 -20.47 5.79 -5.70
C SER A 33 -21.05 7.20 -5.43
N ASP A 34 -22.35 7.31 -5.26
CA ASP A 34 -23.08 8.58 -5.02
C ASP A 34 -23.15 8.98 -3.54
N LYS A 35 -22.72 8.10 -2.60
CA LYS A 35 -22.73 8.36 -1.15
C LYS A 35 -21.88 9.59 -0.83
N ASN A 36 -22.41 10.47 0.03
CA ASN A 36 -21.64 11.55 0.62
C ASN A 36 -20.65 10.97 1.65
N VAL A 37 -19.44 11.51 1.68
CA VAL A 37 -18.37 11.08 2.58
C VAL A 37 -17.85 12.29 3.33
N SER A 38 -17.89 12.21 4.65
CA SER A 38 -17.37 13.23 5.57
C SER A 38 -16.23 12.66 6.42
N THR A 39 -16.35 11.38 6.84
CA THR A 39 -15.37 10.72 7.70
C THR A 39 -14.77 9.50 6.98
N ILE A 40 -13.46 9.45 6.92
CA ILE A 40 -12.70 8.37 6.29
C ILE A 40 -11.77 7.73 7.32
N ILE A 41 -11.76 6.40 7.36
CA ILE A 41 -10.77 5.61 8.09
C ILE A 41 -9.76 5.07 7.08
N VAL A 42 -8.47 5.13 7.43
CA VAL A 42 -7.40 4.50 6.64
C VAL A 42 -6.90 3.30 7.43
N ALA A 43 -6.84 2.14 6.79
CA ALA A 43 -6.42 0.89 7.43
C ALA A 43 -5.55 0.06 6.48
N TYR A 44 -4.74 -0.84 7.04
CA TYR A 44 -4.01 -1.80 6.23
C TYR A 44 -4.98 -2.83 5.61
N ARG A 45 -5.87 -3.38 6.43
CA ARG A 45 -6.90 -4.34 6.03
C ARG A 45 -8.22 -4.06 6.75
N ILE A 46 -9.29 -4.69 6.26
CA ILE A 46 -10.62 -4.58 6.86
C ILE A 46 -10.93 -5.87 7.60
N ASP A 47 -10.73 -5.85 8.91
CA ASP A 47 -11.10 -6.91 9.85
C ASP A 47 -12.20 -6.42 10.80
N GLN A 48 -12.57 -7.25 11.80
CA GLN A 48 -13.63 -6.92 12.74
C GLN A 48 -13.29 -5.66 13.56
N GLU A 49 -12.04 -5.52 14.01
CA GLU A 49 -11.60 -4.38 14.80
C GLU A 49 -11.70 -3.07 14.00
N THR A 50 -11.27 -3.11 12.73
CA THR A 50 -11.38 -1.98 11.81
C THR A 50 -12.83 -1.56 11.60
N ILE A 51 -13.74 -2.52 11.45
CA ILE A 51 -15.18 -2.23 11.27
C ILE A 51 -15.78 -1.67 12.55
N ASP A 52 -15.51 -2.26 13.72
CA ASP A 52 -16.01 -1.79 15.00
C ASP A 52 -15.56 -0.35 15.27
N TYR A 53 -14.30 -0.03 14.96
CA TYR A 53 -13.78 1.32 15.04
C TYR A 53 -14.49 2.27 14.05
N ALA A 54 -14.66 1.86 12.80
CA ALA A 54 -15.33 2.66 11.78
C ALA A 54 -16.78 2.96 12.14
N VAL A 55 -17.50 1.98 12.71
CA VAL A 55 -18.87 2.17 13.21
C VAL A 55 -18.89 3.15 14.37
N SER A 56 -17.99 3.02 15.35
CA SER A 56 -17.91 3.90 16.50
C SER A 56 -17.57 5.35 16.12
N ALA A 57 -16.71 5.52 15.11
CA ALA A 57 -16.32 6.80 14.55
C ALA A 57 -17.34 7.39 13.56
N GLN A 58 -18.43 6.68 13.31
CA GLN A 58 -19.43 7.05 12.29
C GLN A 58 -18.78 7.30 10.92
N ALA A 59 -17.84 6.45 10.54
CA ALA A 59 -17.14 6.57 9.27
C ALA A 59 -18.05 6.27 8.08
N ASP A 60 -17.89 7.05 7.03
CA ASP A 60 -18.61 6.85 5.78
C ASP A 60 -17.87 5.92 4.83
N MET A 61 -16.53 5.89 4.95
CA MET A 61 -15.67 5.15 4.03
C MET A 61 -14.42 4.63 4.74
N ILE A 62 -13.98 3.44 4.35
CA ILE A 62 -12.68 2.89 4.70
C ILE A 62 -11.83 2.83 3.43
N ILE A 63 -10.62 3.38 3.48
CA ILE A 63 -9.60 3.19 2.45
C ILE A 63 -8.59 2.19 3.02
N SER A 64 -8.45 1.04 2.36
CA SER A 64 -7.55 -0.01 2.80
C SER A 64 -6.46 -0.31 1.77
N TYR A 65 -5.35 -0.90 2.23
CA TYR A 65 -4.37 -1.48 1.34
C TYR A 65 -4.90 -2.82 0.80
N GLU A 66 -5.21 -3.79 1.67
CA GLU A 66 -5.77 -5.07 1.28
C GLU A 66 -7.25 -4.94 0.91
N PRO A 67 -7.69 -5.55 -0.21
CA PRO A 67 -9.10 -5.60 -0.55
C PRO A 67 -9.86 -6.55 0.39
N ILE A 68 -11.05 -6.15 0.83
CA ILE A 68 -11.91 -7.05 1.62
C ILE A 68 -12.46 -8.23 0.80
N ILE A 69 -12.47 -8.10 -0.53
CA ILE A 69 -12.85 -9.15 -1.47
C ILE A 69 -11.67 -9.38 -2.40
N GLU A 70 -10.88 -10.41 -2.15
CA GLU A 70 -9.74 -10.78 -2.99
C GLU A 70 -10.16 -11.65 -4.18
N GLU A 71 -11.04 -12.64 -3.92
CA GLU A 71 -11.54 -13.58 -4.91
C GLU A 71 -13.07 -13.44 -5.06
N PRO A 72 -13.64 -13.82 -6.23
CA PRO A 72 -15.07 -13.75 -6.43
C PRO A 72 -15.85 -14.52 -5.38
N ILE A 73 -16.83 -13.87 -4.75
CA ILE A 73 -17.70 -14.47 -3.74
C ILE A 73 -19.05 -14.86 -4.36
N LEU A 74 -19.55 -16.04 -3.99
CA LEU A 74 -20.84 -16.54 -4.48
C LEU A 74 -22.00 -16.17 -3.54
N THR A 75 -21.71 -15.99 -2.25
CA THR A 75 -22.74 -15.71 -1.24
C THR A 75 -22.21 -14.75 -0.19
N ILE A 76 -23.09 -13.84 0.25
CA ILE A 76 -22.85 -12.98 1.42
C ILE A 76 -23.79 -13.45 2.52
N GLY A 77 -23.24 -13.99 3.60
CA GLY A 77 -24.01 -14.56 4.70
C GLY A 77 -23.25 -14.57 6.01
N SER A 78 -23.96 -14.81 7.11
CA SER A 78 -23.39 -14.80 8.47
C SER A 78 -22.60 -16.07 8.83
N THR A 79 -22.60 -17.07 7.95
CA THR A 79 -21.95 -18.37 8.23
C THR A 79 -20.43 -18.38 8.09
N ASN A 80 -19.88 -17.44 7.33
CA ASN A 80 -18.43 -17.30 7.16
C ASN A 80 -17.95 -15.91 7.62
N TYR A 81 -16.64 -15.80 7.90
CA TYR A 81 -16.05 -14.59 8.45
C TYR A 81 -16.20 -13.40 7.50
N GLN A 82 -15.79 -13.55 6.25
CA GLN A 82 -15.85 -12.47 5.25
C GLN A 82 -17.31 -12.00 5.01
N GLY A 83 -18.27 -12.92 4.93
CA GLY A 83 -19.67 -12.57 4.79
C GLY A 83 -20.22 -11.76 5.97
N ARG A 84 -19.77 -12.05 7.20
CA ARG A 84 -20.14 -11.26 8.39
C ARG A 84 -19.60 -9.83 8.31
N LEU A 85 -18.34 -9.66 7.87
CA LEU A 85 -17.72 -8.34 7.69
C LEU A 85 -18.50 -7.54 6.63
N LEU A 86 -18.79 -8.15 5.49
CA LEU A 86 -19.54 -7.51 4.41
C LEU A 86 -20.95 -7.10 4.84
N LEU A 87 -21.65 -7.97 5.60
CA LEU A 87 -22.97 -7.64 6.13
C LEU A 87 -22.94 -6.44 7.08
N GLN A 88 -21.89 -6.31 7.90
CA GLN A 88 -21.73 -5.15 8.79
C GLN A 88 -21.48 -3.87 8.00
N LEU A 89 -20.59 -3.90 7.02
CA LEU A 89 -20.32 -2.75 6.16
C LEU A 89 -21.59 -2.27 5.44
N LEU A 90 -22.35 -3.20 4.86
CA LEU A 90 -23.61 -2.89 4.19
C LEU A 90 -24.67 -2.36 5.15
N ARG A 91 -24.78 -2.93 6.36
CA ARG A 91 -25.75 -2.48 7.37
C ARG A 91 -25.49 -1.05 7.82
N HIS A 92 -24.21 -0.68 7.97
CA HIS A 92 -23.81 0.65 8.41
C HIS A 92 -23.55 1.62 7.25
N ASP A 93 -23.83 1.18 6.00
CA ASP A 93 -23.59 1.94 4.77
C ASP A 93 -22.14 2.47 4.68
N ILE A 94 -21.16 1.67 5.12
CA ILE A 94 -19.74 2.03 5.05
C ILE A 94 -19.17 1.58 3.70
N ALA A 95 -18.66 2.53 2.92
CA ALA A 95 -18.00 2.25 1.65
C ALA A 95 -16.56 1.76 1.88
N CYS A 96 -16.06 0.87 1.02
CA CYS A 96 -14.68 0.38 1.10
C CYS A 96 -13.97 0.54 -0.23
N TYR A 97 -12.81 1.19 -0.20
CA TYR A 97 -11.91 1.36 -1.33
C TYR A 97 -10.58 0.68 -1.04
N ALA A 98 -10.10 -0.14 -1.96
CA ALA A 98 -8.80 -0.80 -1.82
C ALA A 98 -7.78 -0.22 -2.81
N THR A 99 -6.56 0.04 -2.33
CA THR A 99 -5.45 0.55 -3.15
C THR A 99 -4.59 -0.57 -3.72
N GLY A 100 -4.44 -1.67 -2.98
CA GLY A 100 -3.58 -2.80 -3.34
C GLY A 100 -2.15 -2.36 -3.67
N SER A 101 -1.45 -3.15 -4.45
CA SER A 101 -0.07 -2.89 -4.86
C SER A 101 0.10 -1.64 -5.75
N SER A 102 -0.98 -0.99 -6.17
CA SER A 102 -0.90 0.34 -6.80
C SER A 102 -0.21 1.33 -5.88
N PHE A 103 -0.47 1.26 -4.56
CA PHE A 103 0.15 2.14 -3.57
C PHE A 103 1.66 1.91 -3.44
N ASP A 104 2.15 0.69 -3.66
CA ASP A 104 3.60 0.42 -3.62
C ASP A 104 4.34 1.00 -4.83
N LYS A 105 3.65 1.06 -5.95
CA LYS A 105 4.22 1.41 -7.25
C LYS A 105 4.08 2.88 -7.61
N CYS A 106 3.08 3.58 -7.04
CA CYS A 106 2.84 4.98 -7.34
C CYS A 106 3.94 5.89 -6.76
N LYS A 107 4.03 7.10 -7.32
CA LYS A 107 4.89 8.15 -6.75
C LYS A 107 4.36 8.57 -5.38
N GLY A 108 5.26 8.66 -4.40
CA GLY A 108 4.91 8.99 -3.02
C GLY A 108 4.26 7.85 -2.25
N GLY A 109 4.20 6.66 -2.82
CA GLY A 109 3.67 5.46 -2.16
C GLY A 109 4.65 4.83 -1.17
N SER A 110 4.36 3.57 -0.78
CA SER A 110 5.09 2.88 0.30
C SER A 110 6.60 2.75 0.01
N ALA A 111 6.98 2.46 -1.24
CA ALA A 111 8.37 2.32 -1.63
C ALA A 111 9.14 3.66 -1.56
N ASP A 112 8.52 4.77 -1.97
CA ASP A 112 9.11 6.11 -1.82
C ASP A 112 9.19 6.53 -0.36
N TRP A 113 8.13 6.23 0.41
CA TRP A 113 8.11 6.47 1.86
C TRP A 113 9.27 5.75 2.55
N LEU A 114 9.46 4.46 2.26
CA LEU A 114 10.52 3.67 2.87
C LEU A 114 11.91 4.17 2.45
N ALA A 115 12.13 4.48 1.17
CA ALA A 115 13.37 5.06 0.68
C ALA A 115 13.70 6.40 1.39
N SER A 116 12.69 7.24 1.61
CA SER A 116 12.82 8.48 2.36
C SER A 116 13.15 8.25 3.84
N ARG A 117 12.49 7.28 4.49
CA ARG A 117 12.75 6.94 5.91
C ARG A 117 14.12 6.31 6.12
N LEU A 118 14.63 5.61 5.11
CA LEU A 118 16.01 5.11 5.08
C LEU A 118 17.02 6.19 4.65
N GLU A 119 16.62 7.44 4.47
CA GLU A 119 17.47 8.58 4.12
C GLU A 119 18.29 8.39 2.82
N LEU A 120 17.72 7.65 1.88
CA LEU A 120 18.38 7.43 0.58
C LEU A 120 18.41 8.71 -0.26
N SER A 121 19.54 8.95 -0.90
CA SER A 121 19.75 10.03 -1.86
C SER A 121 19.71 9.49 -3.30
N GLY A 122 19.37 10.35 -4.28
CA GLY A 122 19.36 9.98 -5.69
C GLY A 122 18.43 8.83 -6.01
N VAL A 123 17.27 8.78 -5.37
CA VAL A 123 16.32 7.67 -5.50
C VAL A 123 15.74 7.60 -6.90
N TYR A 124 15.76 6.43 -7.50
CA TYR A 124 15.12 6.13 -8.78
C TYR A 124 14.40 4.76 -8.75
N ILE A 125 13.52 4.56 -9.70
CA ILE A 125 12.69 3.35 -9.79
C ILE A 125 13.49 2.19 -10.35
N THR A 126 13.46 1.03 -9.69
CA THR A 126 14.22 -0.16 -10.12
C THR A 126 13.60 -0.82 -11.36
N GLN A 127 12.26 -0.90 -11.39
CA GLN A 127 11.50 -1.46 -12.49
C GLN A 127 10.38 -0.48 -12.88
N PRO A 128 10.68 0.48 -13.78
CA PRO A 128 9.67 1.40 -14.28
C PRO A 128 8.54 0.64 -14.97
N GLN A 129 7.31 1.05 -14.71
CA GLN A 129 6.16 0.55 -15.45
C GLN A 129 5.81 1.50 -16.58
N ALA A 130 5.68 0.95 -17.80
CA ALA A 130 5.29 1.70 -18.97
C ALA A 130 3.86 2.23 -18.85
N SER A 131 3.62 3.34 -19.52
CA SER A 131 2.41 4.17 -19.52
C SER A 131 1.10 3.39 -19.45
N TYR A 132 0.25 3.74 -18.51
CA TYR A 132 -1.17 3.52 -18.62
C TYR A 132 -1.76 4.60 -19.55
N ALA A 133 -2.51 4.18 -20.55
CA ALA A 133 -3.04 5.08 -21.58
C ALA A 133 -3.82 6.26 -20.97
N GLY A 134 -3.35 7.47 -21.18
CA GLY A 134 -3.99 8.72 -20.76
C GLY A 134 -3.21 9.59 -19.78
N MET A 135 -2.01 9.22 -19.34
CA MET A 135 -1.16 10.00 -18.42
C MET A 135 0.28 10.08 -18.92
N GLU A 136 0.50 10.79 -20.04
CA GLU A 136 1.81 10.84 -20.72
C GLU A 136 2.95 11.40 -19.85
N ASP A 137 2.69 12.28 -18.89
CA ASP A 137 3.73 12.93 -18.07
C ASP A 137 3.94 12.31 -16.68
N THR A 138 3.03 11.47 -16.17
CA THR A 138 3.12 10.91 -14.81
C THR A 138 3.80 9.53 -14.78
N VAL A 139 3.96 8.92 -15.91
CA VAL A 139 4.31 7.52 -16.11
C VAL A 139 5.76 7.18 -15.78
N CYS A 140 6.67 8.09 -16.01
CA CYS A 140 8.09 7.87 -15.69
C CYS A 140 8.38 7.83 -14.17
N GLN A 141 7.36 7.94 -13.32
CA GLN A 141 7.52 8.05 -11.88
C GLN A 141 6.83 6.93 -11.09
N SER A 142 6.28 5.93 -11.78
CA SER A 142 5.64 4.76 -11.17
C SER A 142 6.34 3.47 -11.54
N GLY A 143 6.37 2.50 -10.61
CA GLY A 143 7.00 1.20 -10.83
C GLY A 143 7.47 0.56 -9.54
N LYS A 144 7.92 -0.71 -9.65
CA LYS A 144 8.36 -1.51 -8.51
C LYS A 144 9.71 -1.07 -7.99
N GLY A 145 9.83 -1.06 -6.67
CA GLY A 145 11.06 -0.83 -5.95
C GLY A 145 11.66 0.54 -6.17
N ARG A 146 12.54 0.89 -5.27
CA ARG A 146 13.38 2.08 -5.34
C ARG A 146 14.82 1.68 -5.06
N ILE A 147 15.75 2.34 -5.70
CA ILE A 147 17.17 2.23 -5.39
C ILE A 147 17.71 3.62 -5.19
N GLY A 148 18.56 3.77 -4.19
CA GLY A 148 19.24 5.02 -3.88
C GLY A 148 20.55 4.74 -3.20
N TYR A 149 21.26 5.77 -2.80
CA TYR A 149 22.57 5.63 -2.19
C TYR A 149 22.71 6.46 -0.91
N TYR A 150 23.61 6.01 -0.05
CA TYR A 150 24.10 6.80 1.09
C TYR A 150 25.31 7.64 0.69
N LYS A 151 25.27 8.92 1.00
CA LYS A 151 26.45 9.82 0.82
C LYS A 151 27.65 9.35 1.62
N LYS A 152 27.41 8.75 2.79
CA LYS A 152 28.42 8.09 3.64
C LYS A 152 28.01 6.63 3.77
N LYS A 153 28.94 5.72 3.43
CA LYS A 153 28.72 4.28 3.54
C LYS A 153 28.26 3.90 4.96
N LYS A 154 27.34 2.98 5.05
CA LYS A 154 26.84 2.42 6.32
C LYS A 154 27.30 0.96 6.47
N SER A 155 27.62 0.55 7.68
CA SER A 155 27.84 -0.85 8.01
C SER A 155 26.53 -1.63 8.03
N LEU A 156 26.62 -2.96 8.07
CA LEU A 156 25.45 -3.82 8.22
C LEU A 156 24.74 -3.54 9.55
N GLU A 157 25.48 -3.34 10.62
CA GLU A 157 24.95 -3.03 11.94
C GLU A 157 24.18 -1.71 11.94
N GLU A 158 24.77 -0.63 11.38
CA GLU A 158 24.09 0.67 11.24
C GLU A 158 22.79 0.58 10.44
N LEU A 159 22.75 -0.26 9.38
CA LEU A 159 21.53 -0.48 8.60
C LEU A 159 20.49 -1.29 9.37
N THR A 160 20.92 -2.34 10.07
CA THR A 160 20.06 -3.18 10.90
C THR A 160 19.40 -2.34 11.99
N ASP A 161 20.20 -1.56 12.72
CA ASP A 161 19.70 -0.70 13.80
C ASP A 161 18.72 0.35 13.26
N MET A 162 19.03 0.96 12.11
CA MET A 162 18.13 1.93 11.48
C MET A 162 16.78 1.31 11.15
N ILE A 163 16.74 0.10 10.57
CA ILE A 163 15.50 -0.60 10.20
C ILE A 163 14.75 -1.03 11.47
N CYS A 164 15.44 -1.61 12.45
CA CYS A 164 14.84 -2.01 13.72
C CYS A 164 14.19 -0.81 14.43
N ASN A 165 14.89 0.31 14.50
CA ASN A 165 14.35 1.53 15.10
C ASN A 165 13.16 2.10 14.32
N LEU A 166 13.23 2.08 12.97
CA LEU A 166 12.16 2.59 12.11
C LEU A 166 10.84 1.86 12.30
N PHE A 167 10.91 0.54 12.49
CA PHE A 167 9.74 -0.33 12.59
C PHE A 167 9.48 -0.86 14.01
N SER A 168 10.24 -0.41 15.02
CA SER A 168 10.15 -0.91 16.40
C SER A 168 10.29 -2.44 16.48
N LEU A 169 11.27 -3.00 15.74
CA LEU A 169 11.53 -4.43 15.69
C LEU A 169 12.61 -4.81 16.70
N GLU A 170 12.49 -6.00 17.30
CA GLU A 170 13.54 -6.59 18.15
C GLU A 170 14.75 -7.08 17.34
N GLY A 171 14.57 -7.36 16.06
CA GLY A 171 15.62 -7.80 15.15
C GLY A 171 15.10 -8.07 13.75
N ILE A 172 16.03 -8.21 12.80
CA ILE A 172 15.75 -8.58 11.40
C ILE A 172 16.67 -9.70 10.95
N ASN A 173 16.25 -10.48 9.95
CA ASN A 173 17.08 -11.47 9.31
C ASN A 173 17.94 -10.80 8.23
N ALA A 174 19.26 -10.97 8.32
CA ALA A 174 20.21 -10.55 7.30
C ALA A 174 20.81 -11.76 6.58
N TYR A 175 20.72 -11.78 5.25
CA TYR A 175 21.35 -12.81 4.42
C TYR A 175 22.53 -12.21 3.67
N ILE A 176 23.73 -12.71 3.93
CA ILE A 176 24.99 -12.19 3.39
C ILE A 176 25.58 -13.23 2.44
N SER A 177 25.80 -12.85 1.18
CA SER A 177 26.33 -13.75 0.15
C SER A 177 27.82 -14.05 0.29
N LYS A 178 28.59 -13.15 0.95
CA LYS A 178 30.00 -13.34 1.30
C LYS A 178 30.22 -12.85 2.72
N ARG A 179 30.92 -13.66 3.54
CA ARG A 179 31.45 -13.18 4.82
C ARG A 179 32.62 -12.26 4.56
N ASP A 180 32.44 -11.00 4.84
CA ASP A 180 33.50 -9.99 4.86
C ASP A 180 33.30 -9.16 6.13
N ASP A 181 34.26 -9.21 7.05
CA ASP A 181 34.23 -8.52 8.34
C ASP A 181 34.49 -7.00 8.16
N GLY A 182 33.79 -6.34 7.31
CA GLY A 182 33.94 -4.92 6.99
C GLY A 182 32.99 -4.47 5.92
N LEU A 183 31.95 -5.25 5.66
CA LEU A 183 30.92 -4.93 4.68
C LEU A 183 30.28 -3.56 4.97
N THR A 184 30.43 -2.67 4.01
CA THR A 184 29.78 -1.36 4.01
C THR A 184 28.99 -1.18 2.73
N PHE A 185 27.85 -0.53 2.84
CA PHE A 185 26.89 -0.33 1.75
C PHE A 185 26.83 1.14 1.35
N SER A 186 26.93 1.42 0.05
CA SER A 186 26.64 2.72 -0.55
C SER A 186 25.28 2.73 -1.22
N ASP A 187 24.95 1.63 -1.90
CA ASP A 187 23.73 1.52 -2.69
C ASP A 187 22.75 0.56 -2.01
N VAL A 188 21.49 0.96 -1.93
CA VAL A 188 20.43 0.19 -1.29
C VAL A 188 19.22 0.15 -2.20
N ALA A 189 18.76 -1.03 -2.50
CA ALA A 189 17.49 -1.24 -3.16
C ALA A 189 16.39 -1.57 -2.12
N VAL A 190 15.27 -0.91 -2.26
CA VAL A 190 14.08 -1.14 -1.43
C VAL A 190 12.98 -1.68 -2.30
N VAL A 191 12.47 -2.84 -1.95
CA VAL A 191 11.30 -3.44 -2.58
C VAL A 191 10.26 -3.68 -1.49
N VAL A 192 9.12 -3.03 -1.63
CA VAL A 192 7.94 -3.35 -0.82
C VAL A 192 7.18 -4.42 -1.56
N TRP A 193 6.93 -5.52 -0.88
CA TRP A 193 6.26 -6.68 -1.43
C TRP A 193 4.98 -6.95 -0.66
N ALA A 194 3.88 -7.10 -1.37
CA ALA A 194 2.60 -7.57 -0.85
C ALA A 194 2.35 -9.01 -1.28
#